data_fa6de8431a8498e7b576356e26ead831
#
_entry.id   fa6de8431a8498e7b576356e26ead831
#
_cell.length_a   1.000
_cell.length_b   1.000
_cell.length_c   1.000
_cell.angle_alpha   90.00
_cell.angle_beta   90.00
_cell.angle_gamma   90.00
#
_symmetry.space_group_name_H-M   'P 1'
#
loop_
_entity.id
_entity.type
_entity.pdbx_description
1 polymer ?
#
loop_
_entity_poly.entity_id
_entity_poly.type
_entity_poly.pdbx_seq_one_letter_code
_entity_poly.pdbx_strand_id
1 'polypeptide(L)'
;DWIWFDGWWDHDEDKTPFNWELDEQYAMIHQLQPQCIVANNHHGKPYPGEDIQIFEQDLPGENTYGLSGQDVSQLPLETCLTMNYTWGYSITDKNYKSKETLVRELVRAAGKNCNLLLNVGPRPDGQLPVEAVERLQYIGQFLGKYGDTIYGTRGGLVAPHDWGVSTQQGNRLFI
;
A
#
# COMPACT_ATOMS: atom_id res chain seq x y z
N ASP A 1 -16.31 2.11 2.49
CA ASP A 1 -15.67 2.23 3.81
C ASP A 1 -14.70 1.08 3.99
N TRP A 2 -13.67 1.26 4.81
CA TRP A 2 -12.75 0.21 5.16
C TRP A 2 -12.22 0.39 6.58
N ILE A 3 -11.79 -0.72 7.21
CA ILE A 3 -11.08 -0.73 8.48
C ILE A 3 -9.71 -1.38 8.25
N TRP A 4 -8.68 -0.68 8.68
CA TRP A 4 -7.29 -1.08 8.52
C TRP A 4 -6.70 -1.37 9.91
N PHE A 5 -6.39 -2.65 10.18
CA PHE A 5 -5.80 -3.12 11.43
C PHE A 5 -4.29 -3.01 11.37
N ASP A 6 -3.68 -2.70 12.51
CA ASP A 6 -2.24 -2.55 12.67
C ASP A 6 -1.83 -2.80 14.11
N GLY A 7 -0.55 -3.00 14.39
CA GLY A 7 -0.04 -3.08 15.77
C GLY A 7 -0.25 -4.43 16.48
N TRP A 8 -0.58 -5.49 15.76
CA TRP A 8 -0.84 -6.82 16.35
C TRP A 8 0.38 -7.43 17.06
N TRP A 9 1.60 -6.99 16.75
CA TRP A 9 2.86 -7.48 17.31
C TRP A 9 3.15 -7.00 18.72
N ASP A 10 2.35 -6.13 19.33
CA ASP A 10 2.57 -5.58 20.67
C ASP A 10 2.65 -6.65 21.76
N HIS A 11 2.15 -7.86 21.52
CA HIS A 11 2.13 -8.99 22.44
C HIS A 11 2.99 -10.17 22.00
N ASP A 12 3.85 -10.03 21.00
CA ASP A 12 4.67 -11.12 20.45
C ASP A 12 5.67 -11.67 21.47
N GLU A 13 6.13 -10.84 22.41
CA GLU A 13 7.07 -11.22 23.46
C GLU A 13 6.39 -11.70 24.75
N ASP A 14 5.07 -11.72 24.80
CA ASP A 14 4.33 -12.16 25.98
C ASP A 14 4.54 -13.66 26.24
N LYS A 15 4.70 -14.02 27.51
CA LYS A 15 4.87 -15.42 27.92
C LYS A 15 3.63 -16.27 27.66
N THR A 16 2.47 -15.64 27.63
CA THR A 16 1.18 -16.26 27.30
C THR A 16 0.71 -15.67 25.99
N PRO A 17 0.38 -16.48 24.98
CA PRO A 17 -0.15 -15.98 23.72
C PRO A 17 -1.38 -15.10 23.96
N PHE A 18 -1.38 -13.91 23.39
CA PHE A 18 -2.53 -13.02 23.41
C PHE A 18 -3.43 -13.34 22.23
N ASN A 19 -4.73 -13.54 22.50
CA ASN A 19 -5.72 -13.73 21.43
C ASN A 19 -6.41 -12.41 21.12
N TRP A 20 -6.20 -11.89 19.92
CA TRP A 20 -6.79 -10.65 19.42
C TRP A 20 -8.28 -10.82 19.04
N GLU A 21 -8.82 -12.04 19.02
CA GLU A 21 -10.20 -12.35 18.57
C GLU A 21 -10.51 -11.74 17.18
N LEU A 22 -9.51 -11.78 16.26
CA LEU A 22 -9.62 -11.12 14.94
C LEU A 22 -10.74 -11.69 14.09
N ASP A 23 -10.97 -12.99 14.16
CA ASP A 23 -12.07 -13.68 13.46
C ASP A 23 -13.45 -13.16 13.90
N GLU A 24 -13.66 -12.95 15.21
CA GLU A 24 -14.89 -12.37 15.74
C GLU A 24 -15.03 -10.90 15.34
N GLN A 25 -13.94 -10.12 15.38
CA GLN A 25 -13.95 -8.72 14.98
C GLN A 25 -14.29 -8.57 13.48
N TYR A 26 -13.66 -9.36 12.60
CA TYR A 26 -13.92 -9.33 11.17
C TYR A 26 -15.37 -9.76 10.85
N ALA A 27 -15.83 -10.83 11.49
CA ALA A 27 -17.22 -11.29 11.34
C ALA A 27 -18.23 -10.21 11.78
N MET A 28 -17.97 -9.52 12.91
CA MET A 28 -18.82 -8.42 13.39
C MET A 28 -18.83 -7.25 12.40
N ILE A 29 -17.69 -6.87 11.84
CA ILE A 29 -17.60 -5.78 10.85
C ILE A 29 -18.46 -6.12 9.62
N HIS A 30 -18.28 -7.32 9.05
CA HIS A 30 -19.03 -7.74 7.87
C HIS A 30 -20.54 -7.95 8.17
N GLN A 31 -20.88 -8.34 9.40
CA GLN A 31 -22.28 -8.43 9.81
C GLN A 31 -22.96 -7.06 9.89
N LEU A 32 -22.26 -6.06 10.46
CA LEU A 32 -22.81 -4.71 10.65
C LEU A 32 -22.73 -3.88 9.37
N GLN A 33 -21.71 -4.08 8.58
CA GLN A 33 -21.46 -3.36 7.33
C GLN A 33 -20.86 -4.28 6.26
N PRO A 34 -21.69 -5.04 5.52
CA PRO A 34 -21.22 -6.06 4.58
C PRO A 34 -20.33 -5.55 3.44
N GLN A 35 -20.33 -4.25 3.17
CA GLN A 35 -19.49 -3.62 2.13
C GLN A 35 -18.21 -3.03 2.70
N CYS A 36 -17.97 -3.12 4.01
CA CYS A 36 -16.74 -2.64 4.61
C CYS A 36 -15.60 -3.59 4.29
N ILE A 37 -14.52 -3.05 3.78
CA ILE A 37 -13.30 -3.80 3.49
C ILE A 37 -12.49 -3.94 4.78
N VAL A 38 -12.06 -5.16 5.09
CA VAL A 38 -11.16 -5.45 6.21
C VAL A 38 -9.75 -5.69 5.68
N ALA A 39 -8.81 -4.93 6.18
CA ALA A 39 -7.39 -5.04 5.89
C ALA A 39 -6.58 -5.13 7.19
N ASN A 40 -5.48 -5.88 7.21
CA ASN A 40 -4.62 -5.99 8.38
C ASN A 40 -3.15 -6.05 7.98
N ASN A 41 -2.34 -5.17 8.55
CA ASN A 41 -0.89 -5.07 8.30
C ASN A 41 -0.10 -5.96 9.28
N HIS A 42 -0.35 -7.27 9.25
CA HIS A 42 0.32 -8.24 10.14
C HIS A 42 1.53 -8.93 9.50
N HIS A 43 1.99 -8.48 8.33
CA HIS A 43 3.18 -8.98 7.63
C HIS A 43 3.17 -10.50 7.35
N GLY A 44 1.99 -11.11 7.26
CA GLY A 44 1.81 -12.54 7.09
C GLY A 44 0.83 -12.92 5.99
N LYS A 45 0.44 -14.19 5.96
CA LYS A 45 -0.65 -14.66 5.09
C LYS A 45 -1.97 -14.12 5.61
N PRO A 46 -2.89 -13.71 4.69
CA PRO A 46 -4.20 -13.22 5.10
C PRO A 46 -4.95 -14.21 6.01
N TYR A 47 -5.56 -13.70 7.06
CA TYR A 47 -6.48 -14.47 7.89
C TYR A 47 -7.86 -14.57 7.23
N PRO A 48 -8.66 -15.59 7.57
CA PRO A 48 -10.05 -15.66 7.12
C PRO A 48 -10.83 -14.39 7.50
N GLY A 49 -11.50 -13.78 6.53
CA GLY A 49 -12.27 -12.54 6.74
C GLY A 49 -11.53 -11.26 6.35
N GLU A 50 -10.27 -11.33 5.95
CA GLU A 50 -9.58 -10.22 5.30
C GLU A 50 -9.95 -10.13 3.83
N ASP A 51 -10.17 -8.91 3.34
CA ASP A 51 -10.57 -8.63 1.95
C ASP A 51 -9.40 -8.15 1.10
N ILE A 52 -8.32 -7.67 1.72
CA ILE A 52 -7.11 -7.13 1.10
C ILE A 52 -5.88 -7.65 1.83
N GLN A 53 -4.85 -8.02 1.07
CA GLN A 53 -3.53 -8.30 1.62
C GLN A 53 -2.64 -7.06 1.58
N ILE A 54 -2.02 -6.74 2.73
CA ILE A 54 -1.15 -5.57 2.89
C ILE A 54 0.32 -5.98 2.77
N PHE A 55 1.09 -5.11 2.11
CA PHE A 55 2.56 -5.10 2.08
C PHE A 55 3.06 -3.76 2.60
N GLU A 56 4.13 -3.76 3.38
CA GLU A 56 4.68 -2.53 3.96
C GLU A 56 6.06 -2.21 3.41
N GLN A 57 6.25 -0.97 2.95
CA GLN A 57 7.49 -0.40 2.40
C GLN A 57 8.05 -1.11 1.16
N ASP A 58 7.54 -2.27 0.81
CA ASP A 58 7.91 -3.06 -0.37
C ASP A 58 6.67 -3.37 -1.22
N LEU A 59 6.87 -3.67 -2.48
CA LEU A 59 5.81 -4.15 -3.36
C LEU A 59 5.65 -5.69 -3.22
N PRO A 60 4.47 -6.25 -3.59
CA PRO A 60 4.25 -7.69 -3.52
C PRO A 60 5.37 -8.50 -4.19
N GLY A 61 5.93 -9.47 -3.46
CA GLY A 61 7.05 -10.30 -3.90
C GLY A 61 8.43 -9.65 -3.76
N GLU A 62 8.53 -8.50 -3.10
CA GLU A 62 9.77 -7.85 -2.68
C GLU A 62 9.86 -7.85 -1.17
N ASN A 63 11.07 -7.85 -0.61
CA ASN A 63 11.30 -7.80 0.83
C ASN A 63 12.62 -7.10 1.16
N THR A 64 12.80 -5.89 0.64
CA THR A 64 14.00 -5.07 0.83
C THR A 64 14.07 -4.52 2.25
N TYR A 65 12.91 -4.16 2.81
CA TYR A 65 12.79 -3.62 4.16
C TYR A 65 12.56 -4.69 5.23
N GLY A 66 12.34 -5.95 4.84
CA GLY A 66 12.17 -7.07 5.77
C GLY A 66 10.75 -7.25 6.33
N LEU A 67 9.78 -6.43 5.88
CA LEU A 67 8.39 -6.42 6.37
C LEU A 67 7.39 -7.07 5.40
N SER A 68 7.83 -7.54 4.24
CA SER A 68 6.96 -8.00 3.15
C SER A 68 7.39 -9.36 2.57
N GLY A 69 7.91 -10.24 3.45
CA GLY A 69 8.40 -11.57 3.06
C GLY A 69 7.32 -12.64 2.86
N GLN A 70 6.04 -12.30 3.10
CA GLN A 70 4.92 -13.22 2.94
C GLN A 70 4.63 -13.55 1.47
N ASP A 71 4.08 -14.74 1.23
CA ASP A 71 3.60 -15.13 -0.09
C ASP A 71 2.46 -14.20 -0.57
N VAL A 72 2.44 -13.90 -1.86
CA VAL A 72 1.38 -13.12 -2.49
C VAL A 72 0.13 -13.98 -2.63
N SER A 73 -0.98 -13.54 -2.06
CA SER A 73 -2.27 -14.23 -2.14
C SER A 73 -3.07 -13.89 -3.41
N GLN A 74 -4.30 -14.42 -3.51
CA GLN A 74 -5.23 -14.08 -4.57
C GLN A 74 -6.19 -12.92 -4.21
N LEU A 75 -6.09 -12.38 -2.99
CA LEU A 75 -6.84 -11.20 -2.60
C LEU A 75 -6.38 -9.96 -3.37
N PRO A 76 -7.18 -8.91 -3.45
CA PRO A 76 -6.69 -7.58 -3.79
C PRO A 76 -5.46 -7.22 -2.96
N LEU A 77 -4.51 -6.53 -3.54
CA LEU A 77 -3.23 -6.21 -2.91
C LEU A 77 -3.11 -4.72 -2.68
N GLU A 78 -2.51 -4.33 -1.57
CA GLU A 78 -2.12 -2.97 -1.30
C GLU A 78 -0.71 -2.91 -0.70
N THR A 79 0.06 -1.92 -1.10
CA THR A 79 1.31 -1.56 -0.43
C THR A 79 1.20 -0.19 0.19
N CYS A 80 1.65 -0.06 1.44
CA CYS A 80 1.79 1.24 2.11
C CYS A 80 3.24 1.68 2.11
N LEU A 81 3.50 2.88 1.59
CA LEU A 81 4.84 3.47 1.49
C LEU A 81 4.87 4.84 2.13
N THR A 82 6.01 5.20 2.71
CA THR A 82 6.29 6.57 3.15
C THR A 82 6.92 7.41 2.04
N MET A 83 6.68 8.72 2.04
CA MET A 83 7.41 9.67 1.17
C MET A 83 8.83 9.93 1.62
N ASN A 84 9.08 9.80 2.92
CA ASN A 84 10.33 10.01 3.63
C ASN A 84 10.61 8.79 4.52
N TYR A 85 11.46 8.90 5.54
CA TYR A 85 11.78 7.74 6.39
C TYR A 85 10.74 7.49 7.49
N THR A 86 9.92 8.49 7.86
CA THR A 86 8.99 8.38 8.98
C THR A 86 7.54 8.34 8.52
N TRP A 87 6.71 7.56 9.22
CA TRP A 87 5.26 7.53 8.99
C TRP A 87 4.60 8.84 9.44
N GLY A 88 4.93 9.29 10.64
CA GLY A 88 4.48 10.56 11.16
C GLY A 88 5.36 11.74 10.74
N TYR A 89 4.93 12.97 11.05
CA TYR A 89 5.74 14.16 10.85
C TYR A 89 6.98 14.15 11.73
N SER A 90 8.13 14.39 11.12
CA SER A 90 9.39 14.63 11.82
C SER A 90 10.05 15.90 11.28
N ILE A 91 10.33 16.84 12.19
CA ILE A 91 10.97 18.12 11.83
C ILE A 91 12.40 17.92 11.30
N THR A 92 13.04 16.82 11.69
CA THR A 92 14.43 16.50 11.30
C THR A 92 14.53 15.62 10.06
N ASP A 93 13.44 14.92 9.69
CA ASP A 93 13.46 14.07 8.50
C ASP A 93 13.23 14.92 7.24
N LYS A 94 14.30 15.06 6.45
CA LYS A 94 14.33 15.77 5.17
C LYS A 94 14.62 14.82 3.99
N ASN A 95 14.62 13.52 4.25
CA ASN A 95 15.01 12.49 3.27
C ASN A 95 13.81 12.05 2.41
N TYR A 96 13.18 12.98 1.74
CA TYR A 96 12.06 12.67 0.85
C TYR A 96 12.53 11.94 -0.41
N LYS A 97 11.84 10.88 -0.77
CA LYS A 97 12.00 10.20 -2.07
C LYS A 97 11.84 11.22 -3.20
N SER A 98 12.54 11.03 -4.32
CA SER A 98 12.40 11.93 -5.47
C SER A 98 11.00 11.81 -6.09
N LYS A 99 10.59 12.84 -6.83
CA LYS A 99 9.32 12.87 -7.57
C LYS A 99 9.21 11.71 -8.54
N GLU A 100 10.32 11.42 -9.23
CA GLU A 100 10.45 10.32 -10.19
C GLU A 100 10.37 8.95 -9.52
N THR A 101 11.00 8.80 -8.34
CA THR A 101 10.92 7.56 -7.56
C THR A 101 9.48 7.27 -7.18
N LEU A 102 8.73 8.25 -6.67
CA LEU A 102 7.34 8.06 -6.27
C LEU A 102 6.42 7.72 -7.45
N VAL A 103 6.64 8.31 -8.62
CA VAL A 103 5.92 7.92 -9.84
C VAL A 103 6.28 6.50 -10.26
N ARG A 104 7.55 6.10 -10.17
CA ARG A 104 7.95 4.70 -10.46
C ARG A 104 7.29 3.71 -9.51
N GLU A 105 7.22 4.02 -8.21
CA GLU A 105 6.53 3.16 -7.24
C GLU A 105 5.03 3.01 -7.59
N LEU A 106 4.36 4.09 -7.96
CA LEU A 106 2.98 4.05 -8.42
C LEU A 106 2.80 3.15 -9.65
N VAL A 107 3.66 3.32 -10.65
CA VAL A 107 3.62 2.52 -11.89
C VAL A 107 3.91 1.05 -11.61
N ARG A 108 4.94 0.76 -10.79
CA ARG A 108 5.30 -0.61 -10.39
C ARG A 108 4.18 -1.29 -9.61
N ALA A 109 3.54 -0.56 -8.67
CA ALA A 109 2.40 -1.08 -7.93
C ALA A 109 1.26 -1.47 -8.88
N ALA A 110 0.88 -0.60 -9.82
CA ALA A 110 -0.14 -0.91 -10.82
C ALA A 110 0.21 -2.14 -11.65
N GLY A 111 1.47 -2.26 -12.10
CA GLY A 111 1.96 -3.43 -12.83
C GLY A 111 1.92 -4.74 -12.05
N LYS A 112 1.94 -4.68 -10.72
CA LYS A 112 1.81 -5.83 -9.80
C LYS A 112 0.37 -6.07 -9.32
N ASN A 113 -0.63 -5.43 -9.90
CA ASN A 113 -2.04 -5.45 -9.44
C ASN A 113 -2.20 -4.98 -7.98
N CYS A 114 -1.40 -4.04 -7.56
CA CYS A 114 -1.34 -3.57 -6.18
C CYS A 114 -1.77 -2.11 -6.10
N ASN A 115 -2.65 -1.78 -5.17
CA ASN A 115 -2.92 -0.39 -4.81
C ASN A 115 -1.72 0.21 -4.10
N LEU A 116 -1.51 1.51 -4.28
CA LEU A 116 -0.50 2.27 -3.54
C LEU A 116 -1.18 3.18 -2.53
N LEU A 117 -0.93 2.94 -1.24
CA LEU A 117 -1.20 3.87 -0.15
C LEU A 117 0.07 4.67 0.12
N LEU A 118 0.13 5.91 -0.35
CA LEU A 118 1.28 6.79 -0.14
C LEU A 118 1.06 7.67 1.08
N ASN A 119 1.79 7.38 2.15
CA ASN A 119 1.66 8.08 3.42
C ASN A 119 2.32 9.46 3.41
N VAL A 120 1.67 10.40 4.06
CA VAL A 120 2.16 11.76 4.34
C VAL A 120 1.97 12.05 5.82
N GLY A 121 3.03 12.47 6.52
CA GLY A 121 2.94 12.95 7.91
C GLY A 121 2.52 14.42 7.95
N PRO A 122 1.28 14.77 8.36
CA PRO A 122 0.88 16.17 8.48
C PRO A 122 1.61 16.85 9.64
N ARG A 123 1.86 18.14 9.48
CA ARG A 123 2.46 18.99 10.52
C ARG A 123 1.50 19.17 11.71
N PRO A 124 2.00 19.61 12.90
CA PRO A 124 1.15 19.83 14.06
C PRO A 124 0.03 20.87 13.86
N ASP A 125 0.17 21.75 12.86
CA ASP A 125 -0.85 22.73 12.47
C ASP A 125 -1.89 22.17 11.47
N GLY A 126 -1.81 20.87 11.16
CA GLY A 126 -2.70 20.16 10.23
C GLY A 126 -2.35 20.35 8.75
N GLN A 127 -1.33 21.14 8.41
CA GLN A 127 -0.90 21.33 7.04
C GLN A 127 0.09 20.24 6.60
N LEU A 128 0.12 19.95 5.32
CA LEU A 128 1.14 19.07 4.76
C LEU A 128 2.48 19.83 4.60
N PRO A 129 3.63 19.14 4.82
CA PRO A 129 4.93 19.70 4.48
C PRO A 129 5.00 20.11 3.01
N VAL A 130 5.67 21.20 2.71
CA VAL A 130 5.81 21.70 1.32
C VAL A 130 6.45 20.65 0.41
N GLU A 131 7.42 19.92 0.93
CA GLU A 131 8.11 18.84 0.22
C GLU A 131 7.14 17.71 -0.21
N ALA A 132 6.14 17.40 0.64
CA ALA A 132 5.10 16.42 0.32
C ALA A 132 4.13 16.97 -0.73
N VAL A 133 3.69 18.23 -0.55
CA VAL A 133 2.77 18.90 -1.50
C VAL A 133 3.35 18.93 -2.92
N GLU A 134 4.63 19.30 -3.07
CA GLU A 134 5.29 19.32 -4.37
C GLU A 134 5.32 17.95 -5.05
N ARG A 135 5.52 16.89 -4.27
CA ARG A 135 5.54 15.50 -4.79
C ARG A 135 4.16 15.02 -5.20
N LEU A 136 3.14 15.31 -4.38
CA LEU A 136 1.75 15.01 -4.72
C LEU A 136 1.31 15.75 -5.98
N GLN A 137 1.68 17.03 -6.13
CA GLN A 137 1.38 17.80 -7.36
C GLN A 137 2.06 17.18 -8.58
N TYR A 138 3.30 16.72 -8.45
CA TYR A 138 4.01 16.06 -9.56
C TYR A 138 3.36 14.73 -9.95
N ILE A 139 2.96 13.90 -8.95
CA ILE A 139 2.18 12.68 -9.20
C ILE A 139 0.84 13.04 -9.86
N GLY A 140 0.16 14.09 -9.41
CA GLY A 140 -1.07 14.56 -10.00
C GLY A 140 -0.92 15.00 -11.47
N GLN A 141 0.19 15.68 -11.82
CA GLN A 141 0.51 16.03 -13.21
C GLN A 141 0.75 14.78 -14.07
N PHE A 142 1.48 13.79 -13.53
CA PHE A 142 1.68 12.50 -14.21
C PHE A 142 0.33 11.80 -14.47
N LEU A 143 -0.52 11.69 -13.44
CA LEU A 143 -1.83 11.07 -13.55
C LEU A 143 -2.78 11.84 -14.47
N GLY A 144 -2.70 13.18 -14.50
CA GLY A 144 -3.47 14.00 -15.42
C GLY A 144 -3.14 13.72 -16.90
N LYS A 145 -1.91 13.25 -17.18
CA LYS A 145 -1.47 12.94 -18.54
C LYS A 145 -1.55 11.45 -18.87
N TYR A 146 -1.23 10.59 -17.92
CA TYR A 146 -1.04 9.16 -18.13
C TYR A 146 -1.94 8.29 -17.26
N GLY A 147 -2.94 8.85 -16.58
CA GLY A 147 -3.81 8.12 -15.65
C GLY A 147 -4.52 6.92 -16.26
N ASP A 148 -4.80 6.93 -17.57
CA ASP A 148 -5.35 5.77 -18.28
C ASP A 148 -4.47 4.52 -18.19
N THR A 149 -3.17 4.68 -17.94
CA THR A 149 -2.23 3.57 -17.77
C THR A 149 -2.29 2.95 -16.37
N ILE A 150 -2.97 3.62 -15.44
CA ILE A 150 -3.08 3.23 -14.02
C ILE A 150 -4.53 2.90 -13.66
N TYR A 151 -5.46 3.85 -13.89
CA TYR A 151 -6.85 3.70 -13.46
C TYR A 151 -7.62 2.67 -14.27
N GLY A 152 -8.31 1.77 -13.56
CA GLY A 152 -9.14 0.74 -14.21
C GLY A 152 -8.34 -0.32 -14.98
N THR A 153 -7.04 -0.41 -14.73
CA THR A 153 -6.16 -1.40 -15.34
C THR A 153 -5.97 -2.63 -14.44
N ARG A 154 -5.31 -3.65 -15.00
CA ARG A 154 -4.75 -4.80 -14.28
C ARG A 154 -3.28 -4.93 -14.67
N GLY A 155 -2.47 -5.53 -13.79
CA GLY A 155 -1.08 -5.87 -14.08
C GLY A 155 -0.99 -6.65 -15.38
N GLY A 156 0.00 -6.30 -16.17
CA GLY A 156 0.03 -6.65 -17.56
C GLY A 156 0.40 -8.09 -17.87
N LEU A 157 0.19 -8.46 -19.12
CA LEU A 157 0.57 -9.77 -19.68
C LEU A 157 2.10 -9.95 -19.78
N VAL A 158 2.85 -8.85 -19.76
CA VAL A 158 4.30 -8.86 -19.83
C VAL A 158 4.87 -8.75 -18.42
N ALA A 159 5.70 -9.72 -18.05
CA ALA A 159 6.37 -9.72 -16.76
C ALA A 159 7.21 -8.43 -16.56
N PRO A 160 7.39 -7.96 -15.31
CA PRO A 160 8.27 -6.85 -15.01
C PRO A 160 9.71 -7.10 -15.48
N HIS A 161 10.35 -6.05 -16.01
CA HIS A 161 11.72 -6.03 -16.49
C HIS A 161 12.43 -4.74 -16.05
N ASP A 162 13.72 -4.62 -16.36
CA ASP A 162 14.53 -3.42 -16.06
C ASP A 162 13.98 -2.16 -16.72
N TRP A 163 13.30 -2.27 -17.86
CA TRP A 163 12.66 -1.13 -18.53
C TRP A 163 11.35 -0.68 -17.84
N GLY A 164 10.70 -1.54 -17.01
CA GLY A 164 9.48 -1.20 -16.31
C GLY A 164 8.48 -2.36 -16.19
N VAL A 165 7.22 -2.01 -16.20
CA VAL A 165 6.08 -2.92 -16.06
C VAL A 165 5.07 -2.68 -17.18
N SER A 166 4.09 -3.58 -17.28
CA SER A 166 2.94 -3.38 -18.18
C SER A 166 1.64 -3.40 -17.41
N THR A 167 0.65 -2.65 -17.90
CA THR A 167 -0.74 -2.70 -17.43
C THR A 167 -1.67 -2.90 -18.61
N GLN A 168 -2.87 -3.42 -18.36
CA GLN A 168 -3.85 -3.73 -19.39
C GLN A 168 -5.25 -3.25 -19.00
N GLN A 169 -5.97 -2.71 -19.98
CA GLN A 169 -7.38 -2.38 -19.88
C GLN A 169 -8.11 -2.86 -21.14
N GLY A 170 -8.92 -3.91 -21.02
CA GLY A 170 -9.54 -4.56 -22.19
C GLY A 170 -8.48 -5.00 -23.20
N ASN A 171 -8.56 -4.50 -24.44
CA ASN A 171 -7.61 -4.81 -25.51
C ASN A 171 -6.42 -3.83 -25.60
N ARG A 172 -6.32 -2.89 -24.66
CA ARG A 172 -5.21 -1.90 -24.62
C ARG A 172 -4.13 -2.42 -23.66
N LEU A 173 -2.92 -2.50 -24.16
CA LEU A 173 -1.71 -2.79 -23.37
C LEU A 173 -0.90 -1.49 -23.25
N PHE A 174 -0.50 -1.16 -22.04
CA PHE A 174 0.40 -0.05 -21.74
C PHE A 174 1.73 -0.59 -21.25
N ILE A 175 2.84 0.03 -21.69
CA ILE A 175 4.23 -0.35 -21.38
C ILE A 175 4.99 0.91 -20.96
#